data_aaaa1c00519685f8272a07b1abb68e1e
#
_entry.id   aaaa1c00519685f8272a07b1abb68e1e
#
_cell.length_a   1.000
_cell.length_b   1.000
_cell.length_c   1.000
_cell.angle_alpha   90.00
_cell.angle_beta   90.00
_cell.angle_gamma   90.00
#
_symmetry.space_group_name_H-M   'P 1'
#
loop_
_entity.id
_entity.type
_entity.pdbx_description
1 polymer ?
#
loop_
_entity_poly.entity_id
_entity_poly.type
_entity_poly.pdbx_seq_one_letter_code
_entity_poly.pdbx_strand_id
1 'polypeptide(L)'
;MFALRTTGLTVARGARATKTSRRAVSTTIVNRANYVNIARLAPETATRTRTREIAQIAAKKAAPPPPPSKLFTEAQYVNAACLAFGVYAAQMLLVPAKMVSDHFHASADQLSQFWIRGGGVGWAALVWATRQLDVTTATSLMMFTSFAAGVAYPWGAKLNLFKNNLSLKYPMHYVPEALMAILTLAGAYLVYL
;
A
#
# COMPACT_ATOMS: atom_id res chain seq x y z
N MET A 1 -35.38 13.76 25.53
CA MET A 1 -34.52 14.20 26.63
C MET A 1 -33.55 13.05 26.92
N PHE A 2 -32.43 12.98 26.21
CA PHE A 2 -31.43 11.92 26.35
C PHE A 2 -30.16 12.51 26.97
N ALA A 3 -29.82 12.04 28.17
CA ALA A 3 -28.64 12.48 28.91
C ALA A 3 -27.42 11.72 28.39
N LEU A 4 -26.44 12.44 27.81
CA LEU A 4 -25.12 11.95 27.44
C LEU A 4 -24.24 11.82 28.71
N ARG A 5 -23.90 10.60 29.06
CA ARG A 5 -22.93 10.29 30.12
C ARG A 5 -21.53 10.29 29.50
N THR A 6 -20.76 11.31 29.80
CA THR A 6 -19.32 11.42 29.50
C THR A 6 -18.52 10.58 30.50
N THR A 7 -17.97 9.46 30.02
CA THR A 7 -16.94 8.71 30.76
C THR A 7 -15.56 9.23 30.35
N GLY A 8 -14.87 9.82 31.35
CA GLY A 8 -13.51 10.33 31.17
C GLY A 8 -12.51 9.19 30.97
N LEU A 9 -11.76 9.25 29.85
CA LEU A 9 -10.64 8.37 29.55
C LEU A 9 -9.35 9.00 30.08
N THR A 10 -8.82 8.45 31.19
CA THR A 10 -7.52 8.87 31.76
C THR A 10 -6.39 8.22 30.95
N VAL A 11 -5.67 9.02 30.18
CA VAL A 11 -4.47 8.56 29.45
C VAL A 11 -3.26 8.58 30.38
N ALA A 12 -2.79 7.41 30.77
CA ALA A 12 -1.52 7.23 31.49
C ALA A 12 -0.34 7.49 30.56
N ARG A 13 0.41 8.54 30.83
CA ARG A 13 1.64 8.94 30.15
C ARG A 13 2.80 8.08 30.66
N GLY A 14 3.16 7.02 29.93
CA GLY A 14 4.36 6.21 30.17
C GLY A 14 5.63 6.96 29.77
N ALA A 15 6.44 7.35 30.72
CA ALA A 15 7.77 7.92 30.51
C ALA A 15 8.73 6.82 30.02
N ARG A 16 9.25 6.96 28.81
CA ARG A 16 10.27 6.08 28.24
C ARG A 16 11.65 6.61 28.55
N ALA A 17 12.35 5.96 29.50
CA ALA A 17 13.74 6.25 29.84
C ALA A 17 14.67 5.88 28.68
N THR A 18 15.36 6.85 28.12
CA THR A 18 16.43 6.67 27.14
C THR A 18 17.73 6.31 27.86
N LYS A 19 18.18 5.07 27.63
CA LYS A 19 19.46 4.54 28.13
C LYS A 19 20.60 5.01 27.23
N THR A 20 21.32 6.05 27.65
CA THR A 20 22.53 6.56 26.99
C THR A 20 23.69 5.59 27.25
N SER A 21 24.11 4.84 26.23
CA SER A 21 25.31 4.01 26.27
C SER A 21 26.55 4.89 26.12
N ARG A 22 27.29 5.07 27.20
CA ARG A 22 28.64 5.69 27.18
C ARG A 22 29.63 4.71 26.56
N ARG A 23 30.13 5.05 25.40
CA ARG A 23 31.22 4.36 24.70
C ARG A 23 32.55 4.77 25.36
N ALA A 24 33.17 3.83 26.08
CA ALA A 24 34.52 4.01 26.63
C ALA A 24 35.53 4.07 25.48
N VAL A 25 36.26 5.17 25.40
CA VAL A 25 37.42 5.34 24.52
C VAL A 25 38.61 4.68 25.21
N SER A 26 39.05 3.51 24.69
CA SER A 26 40.27 2.85 25.13
C SER A 26 41.47 3.45 24.39
N THR A 27 42.27 4.21 25.09
CA THR A 27 43.53 4.76 24.60
C THR A 27 44.60 3.67 24.65
N THR A 28 44.88 3.08 23.49
CA THR A 28 45.95 2.08 23.39
C THR A 28 47.29 2.79 23.25
N ILE A 29 48.13 2.63 24.28
CA ILE A 29 49.54 3.06 24.31
C ILE A 29 50.31 2.25 23.25
N VAL A 30 50.86 2.91 22.26
CA VAL A 30 51.74 2.29 21.25
C VAL A 30 53.10 2.06 21.86
N ASN A 31 53.43 0.84 22.20
CA ASN A 31 54.76 0.42 22.65
C ASN A 31 55.63 0.18 21.42
N ARG A 32 56.72 0.94 21.37
CA ARG A 32 57.78 0.97 20.35
C ARG A 32 58.77 -0.17 20.59
N ALA A 33 58.54 -1.32 20.00
CA ALA A 33 59.60 -2.34 19.76
C ALA A 33 59.03 -3.44 18.83
N ASN A 34 59.48 -3.39 17.55
CA ASN A 34 59.74 -4.60 16.77
C ASN A 34 59.97 -4.23 15.29
N TYR A 35 61.15 -3.70 15.05
CA TYR A 35 61.77 -3.72 13.71
C TYR A 35 62.46 -5.08 13.54
N VAL A 36 61.76 -6.15 13.30
CA VAL A 36 62.30 -7.41 12.70
C VAL A 36 61.11 -8.18 12.15
N ASN A 37 61.03 -8.35 10.87
CA ASN A 37 60.29 -9.33 10.08
C ASN A 37 59.44 -8.75 8.91
N ILE A 38 60.03 -7.88 8.10
CA ILE A 38 59.37 -7.47 6.82
C ILE A 38 59.58 -8.51 5.71
N ALA A 39 60.52 -9.46 5.85
CA ALA A 39 60.85 -10.41 4.77
C ALA A 39 59.97 -11.67 4.68
N ARG A 40 59.02 -11.90 5.59
CA ARG A 40 58.18 -13.15 5.61
C ARG A 40 56.71 -12.96 5.26
N LEU A 41 56.27 -11.73 4.99
CA LEU A 41 54.85 -11.45 4.82
C LEU A 41 54.35 -11.34 3.37
N ALA A 42 55.22 -11.36 2.38
CA ALA A 42 54.84 -11.12 0.99
C ALA A 42 54.06 -12.28 0.28
N PRO A 43 54.30 -13.57 0.52
CA PRO A 43 53.52 -14.62 -0.18
C PRO A 43 52.15 -14.93 0.44
N GLU A 44 51.97 -14.66 1.75
CA GLU A 44 50.75 -15.05 2.45
C GLU A 44 49.56 -14.10 2.18
N THR A 45 49.81 -12.83 1.96
CA THR A 45 48.80 -11.83 1.62
C THR A 45 48.25 -12.04 0.21
N ALA A 46 49.07 -12.36 -0.78
CA ALA A 46 48.61 -12.62 -2.14
C ALA A 46 47.69 -13.86 -2.24
N THR A 47 48.06 -14.92 -1.49
CA THR A 47 47.22 -16.15 -1.43
C THR A 47 45.91 -15.91 -0.74
N ARG A 48 45.87 -15.15 0.36
CA ARG A 48 44.63 -14.77 1.06
C ARG A 48 43.70 -13.92 0.21
N THR A 49 44.22 -12.98 -0.56
CA THR A 49 43.42 -12.14 -1.45
C THR A 49 42.78 -12.97 -2.56
N ARG A 50 43.54 -13.87 -3.18
CA ARG A 50 43.05 -14.76 -4.24
C ARG A 50 42.01 -15.75 -3.74
N THR A 51 42.16 -16.27 -2.53
CA THR A 51 41.18 -17.16 -1.90
C THR A 51 39.87 -16.42 -1.58
N ARG A 52 39.95 -15.15 -1.14
CA ARG A 52 38.77 -14.31 -0.91
C ARG A 52 38.03 -13.98 -2.21
N GLU A 53 38.72 -13.68 -3.28
CA GLU A 53 38.10 -13.44 -4.59
C GLU A 53 37.40 -14.69 -5.12
N ILE A 54 38.04 -15.86 -5.03
CA ILE A 54 37.44 -17.14 -5.44
C ILE A 54 36.20 -17.43 -4.58
N ALA A 55 36.25 -17.20 -3.27
CA ALA A 55 35.12 -17.39 -2.38
C ALA A 55 33.96 -16.41 -2.68
N GLN A 56 34.27 -15.16 -3.04
CA GLN A 56 33.24 -14.17 -3.46
C GLN A 56 32.62 -14.54 -4.80
N ILE A 57 33.40 -15.03 -5.76
CA ILE A 57 32.90 -15.49 -7.06
C ILE A 57 32.01 -16.74 -6.86
N ALA A 58 32.44 -17.68 -6.03
CA ALA A 58 31.65 -18.87 -5.69
C ALA A 58 30.35 -18.52 -4.96
N ALA A 59 30.39 -17.57 -4.01
CA ALA A 59 29.19 -17.09 -3.30
C ALA A 59 28.23 -16.37 -4.25
N LYS A 60 28.76 -15.56 -5.19
CA LYS A 60 27.93 -14.88 -6.20
C LYS A 60 27.28 -15.87 -7.18
N LYS A 61 27.97 -16.98 -7.50
CA LYS A 61 27.45 -18.04 -8.38
C LYS A 61 26.43 -18.96 -7.66
N ALA A 62 26.54 -19.06 -6.33
CA ALA A 62 25.62 -19.83 -5.50
C ALA A 62 24.42 -19.02 -5.01
N ALA A 63 24.38 -17.71 -5.24
CA ALA A 63 23.22 -16.89 -4.92
C ALA A 63 22.00 -17.36 -5.73
N PRO A 64 20.86 -17.60 -5.10
CA PRO A 64 19.64 -17.93 -5.84
C PRO A 64 19.33 -16.82 -6.84
N PRO A 65 18.77 -17.16 -8.01
CA PRO A 65 18.40 -16.15 -8.99
C PRO A 65 17.49 -15.13 -8.31
N PRO A 66 17.66 -13.82 -8.64
CA PRO A 66 16.80 -12.80 -8.07
C PRO A 66 15.33 -13.14 -8.38
N PRO A 67 14.41 -12.91 -7.44
CA PRO A 67 13.01 -13.17 -7.67
C PRO A 67 12.55 -12.41 -8.93
N PRO A 68 11.62 -12.98 -9.74
CA PRO A 68 11.13 -12.33 -10.94
C PRO A 68 10.63 -10.93 -10.59
N SER A 69 11.04 -9.94 -11.38
CA SER A 69 10.60 -8.56 -11.19
C SER A 69 9.08 -8.50 -11.40
N LYS A 70 8.36 -8.01 -10.41
CA LYS A 70 6.91 -7.78 -10.52
C LYS A 70 6.66 -6.76 -11.64
N LEU A 71 5.57 -6.92 -12.40
CA LEU A 71 5.19 -6.04 -13.52
C LEU A 71 5.03 -4.59 -13.09
N PHE A 72 4.62 -4.36 -11.85
CA PHE A 72 4.46 -3.04 -11.23
C PHE A 72 4.61 -3.16 -9.71
N THR A 73 4.84 -2.01 -9.05
CA THR A 73 5.07 -1.96 -7.61
C THR A 73 3.77 -1.74 -6.83
N GLU A 74 3.76 -2.15 -5.55
CA GLU A 74 2.67 -1.85 -4.62
C GLU A 74 2.36 -0.34 -4.55
N ALA A 75 3.40 0.50 -4.53
CA ALA A 75 3.23 1.96 -4.50
C ALA A 75 2.54 2.49 -5.77
N GLN A 76 2.86 1.95 -6.94
CA GLN A 76 2.18 2.31 -8.20
C GLN A 76 0.71 1.88 -8.17
N TYR A 77 0.42 0.68 -7.68
CA TYR A 77 -0.93 0.19 -7.51
C TYR A 77 -1.75 1.07 -6.56
N VAL A 78 -1.24 1.35 -5.36
CA VAL A 78 -1.91 2.20 -4.37
C VAL A 78 -2.18 3.59 -4.94
N ASN A 79 -1.22 4.17 -5.67
CA ASN A 79 -1.41 5.47 -6.33
C ASN A 79 -2.52 5.43 -7.37
N ALA A 80 -2.57 4.40 -8.22
CA ALA A 80 -3.61 4.24 -9.23
C ALA A 80 -4.99 4.03 -8.60
N ALA A 81 -5.08 3.17 -7.57
CA ALA A 81 -6.32 2.94 -6.83
C ALA A 81 -6.82 4.20 -6.13
N CYS A 82 -5.95 4.91 -5.42
CA CYS A 82 -6.29 6.19 -4.77
C CYS A 82 -6.75 7.25 -5.79
N LEU A 83 -6.14 7.32 -6.97
CA LEU A 83 -6.58 8.21 -8.03
C LEU A 83 -7.99 7.84 -8.52
N ALA A 84 -8.23 6.55 -8.81
CA ALA A 84 -9.54 6.07 -9.26
C ALA A 84 -10.64 6.38 -8.24
N PHE A 85 -10.46 5.97 -6.98
CA PHE A 85 -11.44 6.24 -5.92
C PHE A 85 -11.58 7.74 -5.61
N GLY A 86 -10.51 8.52 -5.72
CA GLY A 86 -10.54 9.98 -5.59
C GLY A 86 -11.39 10.65 -6.67
N VAL A 87 -11.27 10.20 -7.93
CA VAL A 87 -12.12 10.68 -9.04
C VAL A 87 -13.59 10.30 -8.80
N TYR A 88 -13.88 9.07 -8.37
CA TYR A 88 -15.24 8.68 -8.01
C TYR A 88 -15.79 9.52 -6.85
N ALA A 89 -15.00 9.75 -5.80
CA ALA A 89 -15.40 10.62 -4.69
C ALA A 89 -15.76 12.02 -5.18
N ALA A 90 -14.93 12.60 -6.05
CA ALA A 90 -15.19 13.93 -6.64
C ALA A 90 -16.47 13.94 -7.49
N GLN A 91 -16.70 12.92 -8.31
CA GLN A 91 -17.94 12.81 -9.09
C GLN A 91 -19.18 12.70 -8.19
N MET A 92 -19.13 11.87 -7.15
CA MET A 92 -20.23 11.73 -6.20
C MET A 92 -20.53 13.02 -5.44
N LEU A 93 -19.52 13.80 -5.11
CA LEU A 93 -19.68 15.09 -4.42
C LEU A 93 -20.21 16.19 -5.33
N LEU A 94 -19.64 16.33 -6.53
CA LEU A 94 -19.85 17.48 -7.38
C LEU A 94 -21.02 17.28 -8.35
N VAL A 95 -21.17 16.09 -8.92
CA VAL A 95 -22.14 15.82 -10.01
C VAL A 95 -22.94 14.53 -9.81
N PRO A 96 -23.56 14.29 -8.62
CA PRO A 96 -24.22 13.03 -8.31
C PRO A 96 -25.35 12.65 -9.28
N ALA A 97 -26.16 13.62 -9.71
CA ALA A 97 -27.23 13.37 -10.66
C ALA A 97 -26.70 12.92 -12.03
N LYS A 98 -25.62 13.56 -12.51
CA LYS A 98 -24.98 13.17 -13.77
C LYS A 98 -24.38 11.76 -13.67
N MET A 99 -23.71 11.45 -12.57
CA MET A 99 -23.16 10.11 -12.35
C MET A 99 -24.22 9.03 -12.48
N VAL A 100 -25.40 9.21 -11.88
CA VAL A 100 -26.52 8.27 -12.01
C VAL A 100 -26.98 8.17 -13.47
N SER A 101 -27.24 9.30 -14.13
CA SER A 101 -27.77 9.33 -15.50
C SER A 101 -26.78 8.82 -16.56
N ASP A 102 -25.48 8.86 -16.29
CA ASP A 102 -24.45 8.32 -17.19
C ASP A 102 -24.38 6.78 -17.13
N HIS A 103 -24.65 6.19 -15.95
CA HIS A 103 -24.49 4.75 -15.74
C HIS A 103 -25.80 3.97 -15.72
N PHE A 104 -26.94 4.65 -15.49
CA PHE A 104 -28.27 4.02 -15.40
C PHE A 104 -29.30 4.75 -16.23
N HIS A 105 -30.31 4.03 -16.68
CA HIS A 105 -31.53 4.63 -17.22
C HIS A 105 -32.46 5.10 -16.09
N ALA A 106 -31.93 5.96 -15.22
CA ALA A 106 -32.59 6.48 -14.04
C ALA A 106 -32.13 7.93 -13.77
N SER A 107 -32.94 8.64 -13.00
CA SER A 107 -32.61 9.96 -12.46
C SER A 107 -32.47 9.86 -10.94
N ALA A 108 -31.52 10.61 -10.37
CA ALA A 108 -31.38 10.74 -8.93
C ALA A 108 -32.25 11.87 -8.40
N ASP A 109 -33.18 11.55 -7.50
CA ASP A 109 -33.94 12.54 -6.71
C ASP A 109 -33.02 13.22 -5.67
N GLN A 110 -33.55 14.21 -4.95
CA GLN A 110 -32.78 14.95 -3.96
C GLN A 110 -32.24 14.07 -2.83
N LEU A 111 -33.02 13.09 -2.37
CA LEU A 111 -32.60 12.18 -1.30
C LEU A 111 -31.47 11.26 -1.78
N SER A 112 -31.60 10.69 -2.98
CA SER A 112 -30.56 9.88 -3.59
C SER A 112 -29.26 10.67 -3.76
N GLN A 113 -29.32 11.91 -4.27
CA GLN A 113 -28.16 12.79 -4.41
C GLN A 113 -27.51 13.10 -3.06
N PHE A 114 -28.28 13.30 -2.00
CA PHE A 114 -27.77 13.51 -0.64
C PHE A 114 -26.96 12.29 -0.18
N TRP A 115 -27.49 11.08 -0.32
CA TRP A 115 -26.80 9.84 0.07
C TRP A 115 -25.56 9.56 -0.80
N ILE A 116 -25.63 9.86 -2.10
CA ILE A 116 -24.47 9.72 -3.00
C ILE A 116 -23.34 10.66 -2.55
N ARG A 117 -23.65 11.92 -2.20
CA ARG A 117 -22.62 12.84 -1.64
C ARG A 117 -22.05 12.33 -0.33
N GLY A 118 -22.86 11.77 0.56
CA GLY A 118 -22.41 11.11 1.79
C GLY A 118 -21.42 9.97 1.49
N GLY A 119 -21.73 9.13 0.51
CA GLY A 119 -20.81 8.10 -0.01
C GLY A 119 -19.52 8.70 -0.55
N GLY A 120 -19.60 9.81 -1.29
CA GLY A 120 -18.41 10.54 -1.79
C GLY A 120 -17.47 11.02 -0.68
N VAL A 121 -18.02 11.52 0.44
CA VAL A 121 -17.21 11.86 1.63
C VAL A 121 -16.51 10.61 2.18
N GLY A 122 -17.23 9.47 2.26
CA GLY A 122 -16.65 8.20 2.70
C GLY A 122 -15.48 7.74 1.83
N TRP A 123 -15.62 7.83 0.51
CA TRP A 123 -14.53 7.51 -0.44
C TRP A 123 -13.34 8.45 -0.31
N ALA A 124 -13.57 9.76 -0.16
CA ALA A 124 -12.49 10.73 0.05
C ALA A 124 -11.74 10.45 1.36
N ALA A 125 -12.46 10.15 2.44
CA ALA A 125 -11.86 9.77 3.72
C ALA A 125 -11.05 8.47 3.62
N LEU A 126 -11.54 7.47 2.89
CA LEU A 126 -10.82 6.23 2.65
C LEU A 126 -9.51 6.46 1.88
N VAL A 127 -9.54 7.27 0.82
CA VAL A 127 -8.34 7.65 0.06
C VAL A 127 -7.34 8.37 0.95
N TRP A 128 -7.79 9.30 1.76
CA TRP A 128 -6.92 10.00 2.72
C TRP A 128 -6.31 9.01 3.74
N ALA A 129 -7.12 8.15 4.35
CA ALA A 129 -6.67 7.16 5.33
C ALA A 129 -5.65 6.19 4.72
N THR A 130 -5.89 5.71 3.50
CA THR A 130 -4.96 4.82 2.78
C THR A 130 -3.57 5.43 2.62
N ARG A 131 -3.48 6.76 2.43
CA ARG A 131 -2.20 7.48 2.31
C ARG A 131 -1.42 7.56 3.63
N GLN A 132 -2.03 7.23 4.76
CA GLN A 132 -1.38 7.20 6.08
C GLN A 132 -0.86 5.80 6.45
N LEU A 133 -1.19 4.78 5.67
CA LEU A 133 -0.79 3.39 5.91
C LEU A 133 0.55 3.07 5.24
N ASP A 134 1.22 2.03 5.75
CA ASP A 134 2.33 1.42 5.02
C ASP A 134 1.83 0.82 3.69
N VAL A 135 2.74 0.68 2.72
CA VAL A 135 2.36 0.33 1.35
C VAL A 135 1.72 -1.05 1.23
N THR A 136 2.13 -2.03 2.04
CA THR A 136 1.59 -3.39 1.99
C THR A 136 0.18 -3.45 2.55
N THR A 137 -0.07 -2.80 3.69
CA THR A 137 -1.41 -2.66 4.27
C THR A 137 -2.33 -1.87 3.33
N ALA A 138 -1.83 -0.77 2.73
CA ALA A 138 -2.57 0.03 1.75
C ALA A 138 -2.94 -0.79 0.52
N THR A 139 -2.04 -1.65 0.02
CA THR A 139 -2.29 -2.55 -1.12
C THR A 139 -3.42 -3.53 -0.81
N SER A 140 -3.36 -4.19 0.34
CA SER A 140 -4.39 -5.14 0.77
C SER A 140 -5.75 -4.46 0.97
N LEU A 141 -5.76 -3.27 1.59
CA LEU A 141 -6.98 -2.47 1.78
C LEU A 141 -7.59 -2.06 0.44
N MET A 142 -6.80 -1.55 -0.50
CA MET A 142 -7.30 -1.12 -1.81
C MET A 142 -7.77 -2.29 -2.67
N MET A 143 -7.11 -3.45 -2.60
CA MET A 143 -7.56 -4.67 -3.27
C MET A 143 -8.95 -5.10 -2.75
N PHE A 144 -9.10 -5.23 -1.43
CA PHE A 144 -10.38 -5.60 -0.82
C PHE A 144 -11.47 -4.57 -1.14
N THR A 145 -11.13 -3.29 -1.05
CA THR A 145 -12.06 -2.18 -1.36
C THR A 145 -12.53 -2.24 -2.81
N SER A 146 -11.61 -2.49 -3.76
CA SER A 146 -11.96 -2.60 -5.19
C SER A 146 -12.89 -3.78 -5.45
N PHE A 147 -12.63 -4.92 -4.81
CA PHE A 147 -13.51 -6.08 -4.87
C PHE A 147 -14.89 -5.79 -4.28
N ALA A 148 -14.95 -5.27 -3.05
CA ALA A 148 -16.21 -4.96 -2.37
C ALA A 148 -17.03 -3.91 -3.13
N ALA A 149 -16.38 -2.85 -3.61
CA ALA A 149 -17.01 -1.83 -4.44
C ALA A 149 -17.53 -2.43 -5.77
N GLY A 150 -16.76 -3.32 -6.40
CA GLY A 150 -17.17 -4.03 -7.61
C GLY A 150 -18.44 -4.85 -7.39
N VAL A 151 -18.47 -5.65 -6.33
CA VAL A 151 -19.65 -6.45 -5.95
C VAL A 151 -20.84 -5.57 -5.59
N ALA A 152 -20.63 -4.52 -4.79
CA ALA A 152 -21.71 -3.67 -4.31
C ALA A 152 -22.31 -2.77 -5.41
N TYR A 153 -21.54 -2.39 -6.42
CA TYR A 153 -21.97 -1.42 -7.43
C TYR A 153 -21.98 -2.01 -8.85
N PRO A 154 -20.87 -2.05 -9.62
CA PRO A 154 -21.01 -2.36 -11.05
C PRO A 154 -21.44 -3.80 -11.33
N TRP A 155 -20.84 -4.76 -10.66
CA TRP A 155 -21.19 -6.18 -10.87
C TRP A 155 -22.50 -6.53 -10.18
N GLY A 156 -22.77 -5.94 -9.01
CA GLY A 156 -24.02 -6.10 -8.29
C GLY A 156 -25.23 -5.64 -9.11
N ALA A 157 -25.12 -4.52 -9.80
CA ALA A 157 -26.15 -4.02 -10.70
C ALA A 157 -26.27 -4.91 -11.95
N LYS A 158 -25.15 -5.29 -12.57
CA LYS A 158 -25.11 -6.13 -13.77
C LYS A 158 -25.70 -7.52 -13.54
N LEU A 159 -25.34 -8.17 -12.43
CA LEU A 159 -25.77 -9.51 -12.08
C LEU A 159 -27.08 -9.52 -11.26
N ASN A 160 -27.65 -8.33 -11.01
CA ASN A 160 -28.83 -8.13 -10.18
C ASN A 160 -28.73 -8.81 -8.79
N LEU A 161 -27.53 -8.75 -8.16
CA LEU A 161 -27.26 -9.47 -6.92
C LEU A 161 -28.15 -9.00 -5.75
N PHE A 162 -28.55 -7.74 -5.75
CA PHE A 162 -29.39 -7.14 -4.70
C PHE A 162 -30.84 -6.96 -5.13
N LYS A 163 -31.26 -7.57 -6.25
CA LYS A 163 -32.63 -7.53 -6.77
C LYS A 163 -33.18 -6.10 -6.95
N ASN A 164 -32.34 -5.16 -7.33
CA ASN A 164 -32.70 -3.76 -7.51
C ASN A 164 -33.25 -3.42 -8.90
N ASN A 165 -33.16 -4.37 -9.85
CA ASN A 165 -33.68 -4.26 -11.23
C ASN A 165 -33.24 -2.96 -11.95
N LEU A 166 -32.02 -2.46 -11.66
CA LEU A 166 -31.51 -1.26 -12.29
C LEU A 166 -31.19 -1.51 -13.77
N SER A 167 -31.72 -0.66 -14.65
CA SER A 167 -31.39 -0.70 -16.07
C SER A 167 -30.09 0.03 -16.34
N LEU A 168 -29.07 -0.72 -16.80
CA LEU A 168 -27.72 -0.23 -17.04
C LEU A 168 -27.61 0.49 -18.38
N LYS A 169 -26.82 1.57 -18.39
CA LYS A 169 -26.57 2.38 -19.58
C LYS A 169 -25.16 2.14 -20.12
N TYR A 170 -25.09 1.35 -21.18
CA TYR A 170 -23.84 1.13 -21.90
C TYR A 170 -23.62 2.18 -22.99
N PRO A 171 -22.36 2.53 -23.34
CA PRO A 171 -21.11 1.88 -22.91
C PRO A 171 -20.54 2.40 -21.57
N MET A 172 -21.11 3.47 -20.97
CA MET A 172 -20.48 4.13 -19.80
C MET A 172 -20.35 3.19 -18.59
N HIS A 173 -21.29 2.26 -18.40
CA HIS A 173 -21.24 1.30 -17.31
C HIS A 173 -20.09 0.28 -17.39
N TYR A 174 -19.49 0.06 -18.58
CA TYR A 174 -18.28 -0.77 -18.70
C TYR A 174 -17.07 -0.18 -17.95
N VAL A 175 -17.00 1.15 -17.81
CA VAL A 175 -15.85 1.81 -17.16
C VAL A 175 -15.70 1.34 -15.70
N PRO A 176 -16.70 1.45 -14.81
CA PRO A 176 -16.57 0.95 -13.46
C PRO A 176 -16.44 -0.58 -13.39
N GLU A 177 -17.10 -1.35 -14.28
CA GLU A 177 -16.96 -2.81 -14.33
C GLU A 177 -15.50 -3.21 -14.55
N ALA A 178 -14.88 -2.69 -15.61
CA ALA A 178 -13.52 -3.00 -15.97
C ALA A 178 -12.51 -2.46 -14.95
N LEU A 179 -12.72 -1.22 -14.46
CA LEU A 179 -11.80 -0.60 -13.50
C LEU A 179 -11.75 -1.39 -12.19
N MET A 180 -12.90 -1.78 -11.63
CA MET A 180 -12.92 -2.58 -10.39
C MET A 180 -12.30 -3.97 -10.61
N ALA A 181 -12.51 -4.59 -11.78
CA ALA A 181 -11.87 -5.87 -12.11
C ALA A 181 -10.34 -5.75 -12.19
N ILE A 182 -9.85 -4.74 -12.92
CA ILE A 182 -8.40 -4.51 -13.06
C ILE A 182 -7.77 -4.22 -11.70
N LEU A 183 -8.34 -3.32 -10.89
CA LEU A 183 -7.80 -3.01 -9.58
C LEU A 183 -7.83 -4.22 -8.63
N THR A 184 -8.89 -5.02 -8.66
CA THR A 184 -8.98 -6.24 -7.84
C THR A 184 -7.92 -7.26 -8.25
N LEU A 185 -7.79 -7.56 -9.55
CA LEU A 185 -6.82 -8.54 -10.05
C LEU A 185 -5.37 -8.06 -9.86
N ALA A 186 -5.10 -6.78 -10.12
CA ALA A 186 -3.79 -6.20 -9.91
C ALA A 186 -3.38 -6.23 -8.42
N GLY A 187 -4.31 -5.89 -7.51
CA GLY A 187 -4.08 -5.99 -6.07
C GLY A 187 -3.85 -7.43 -5.62
N ALA A 188 -4.66 -8.39 -6.11
CA ALA A 188 -4.50 -9.80 -5.80
C ALA A 188 -3.14 -10.35 -6.29
N TYR A 189 -2.68 -9.95 -7.49
CA TYR A 189 -1.35 -10.28 -7.99
C TYR A 189 -0.23 -9.80 -7.05
N LEU A 190 -0.34 -8.59 -6.48
CA LEU A 190 0.66 -8.04 -5.59
C LEU A 190 0.67 -8.68 -4.20
N VAL A 191 -0.52 -9.06 -3.70
CA VAL A 191 -0.69 -9.60 -2.34
C VAL A 191 -0.36 -11.09 -2.28
N TYR A 192 -0.67 -11.86 -3.34
CA TYR A 192 -0.59 -13.33 -3.29
C TYR A 192 0.48 -13.95 -4.19
N LEU A 193 1.07 -13.19 -5.13
CA LEU A 193 2.11 -13.66 -6.05
C LEU A 193 3.39 -12.81 -5.91
#